data_c46a5da948f06d96161a73aa9f05d8e2
#
_entry.id   c46a5da948f06d96161a73aa9f05d8e2
#
_cell.length_a   1.000
_cell.length_b   1.000
_cell.length_c   1.000
_cell.angle_alpha   90.00
_cell.angle_beta   90.00
_cell.angle_gamma   90.00
#
_symmetry.space_group_name_H-M   'P 1'
#
loop_
_entity.id
_entity.type
_entity.pdbx_description
1 polymer ?
#
loop_
_entity_poly.entity_id
_entity_poly.type
_entity_poly.pdbx_seq_one_letter_code
_entity_poly.pdbx_strand_id
1 'polypeptide(L)'
;MKKFISLILAISFIFAAPTMCFAESGTNSLAENKEEASSTQPDFGFSVRGALLMEARTGAVIFAENEYFAASPASVTKIMTLLLVCEALEEGRFSLSDKVTISSHAASMGGSQVFLEEGEQMSVEELIKCTVIASANDAAVALAELTAGSESAFVGMMNKRASELGLKSTAFENATGLDDTVTDHYSCAMDIAVMSRELIGHDIILKYSSLWQDTIRDGSFTLTNTNRLVRYYEGCNGLKTGSTDKAGYCVSTTAVRGDMQLIAVIMGAESRDERNAAARALLDYGFASYGLYKAEESFVENIPVVGGTCYQLPVYSTPFVTLVDRGGLSRVEQVYDIPESLSTPLAAGERVGQVKYMLDGQELGCSELIVKEECPRITLLQIFLRALSLIFCGKIL
;
A
#
# COMPACT_ATOMS: atom_id res chain seq x y z
N MET A 1 38.29 -2.00 75.54
CA MET A 1 38.90 -0.97 74.68
C MET A 1 39.66 -1.68 73.59
N LYS A 2 39.10 -1.90 72.47
CA LYS A 2 39.80 -2.17 71.18
C LYS A 2 38.80 -1.86 70.03
N LYS A 3 39.15 -0.85 69.30
CA LYS A 3 38.38 -0.34 68.08
C LYS A 3 38.63 -1.34 66.96
N PHE A 4 37.54 -1.90 66.37
CA PHE A 4 37.57 -2.58 65.09
C PHE A 4 37.11 -1.59 64.00
N ILE A 5 38.01 -1.27 63.13
CA ILE A 5 37.74 -0.51 61.90
C ILE A 5 37.37 -1.53 60.85
N SER A 6 36.10 -1.49 60.38
CA SER A 6 35.64 -2.32 59.27
C SER A 6 35.77 -1.52 57.97
N LEU A 7 36.64 -1.98 57.08
CA LEU A 7 36.88 -1.43 55.75
C LEU A 7 35.80 -1.99 54.79
N ILE A 8 34.83 -1.19 54.39
CA ILE A 8 33.85 -1.56 53.39
C ILE A 8 34.45 -1.24 52.03
N LEU A 9 34.77 -2.27 51.26
CA LEU A 9 35.19 -2.18 49.86
C LEU A 9 33.93 -2.04 49.01
N ALA A 10 33.68 -0.83 48.48
CA ALA A 10 32.64 -0.61 47.54
C ALA A 10 33.08 -1.08 46.14
N ILE A 11 32.56 -2.21 45.71
CA ILE A 11 32.69 -2.67 44.32
C ILE A 11 31.61 -1.96 43.49
N SER A 12 32.03 -0.97 42.73
CA SER A 12 31.16 -0.33 41.73
C SER A 12 30.99 -1.26 40.54
N PHE A 13 29.86 -1.93 40.45
CA PHE A 13 29.43 -2.60 39.23
C PHE A 13 28.96 -1.54 38.25
N ILE A 14 29.76 -1.25 37.24
CA ILE A 14 29.31 -0.49 36.06
C ILE A 14 28.44 -1.45 35.24
N PHE A 15 27.12 -1.28 35.34
CA PHE A 15 26.20 -1.89 34.40
C PHE A 15 26.33 -1.11 33.07
N ALA A 16 27.06 -1.69 32.15
CA ALA A 16 26.94 -1.30 30.74
C ALA A 16 25.58 -1.84 30.25
N ALA A 17 24.61 -0.95 30.14
CA ALA A 17 23.37 -1.25 29.42
C ALA A 17 23.70 -1.56 27.97
N PRO A 18 23.22 -2.67 27.40
CA PRO A 18 23.33 -2.87 25.97
C PRO A 18 22.45 -1.81 25.30
N THR A 19 23.08 -0.96 24.49
CA THR A 19 22.39 -0.10 23.55
C THR A 19 21.67 -1.03 22.59
N MET A 20 20.36 -1.23 22.78
CA MET A 20 19.51 -1.85 21.76
C MET A 20 19.51 -0.89 20.59
N CYS A 21 20.29 -1.22 19.56
CA CYS A 21 20.06 -0.73 18.21
C CYS A 21 18.70 -1.29 17.79
N PHE A 22 17.64 -0.49 17.91
CA PHE A 22 16.43 -0.72 17.17
C PHE A 22 16.83 -0.69 15.70
N ALA A 23 16.78 -1.84 15.04
CA ALA A 23 16.73 -1.90 13.60
C ALA A 23 15.43 -1.18 13.21
N GLU A 24 15.56 0.04 12.75
CA GLU A 24 14.50 0.70 11.99
C GLU A 24 14.20 -0.21 10.81
N SER A 25 13.03 -0.83 10.85
CA SER A 25 12.41 -1.40 9.68
C SER A 25 12.45 -0.31 8.61
N GLY A 26 13.15 -0.58 7.50
CA GLY A 26 13.39 0.38 6.44
C GLY A 26 12.10 1.00 5.91
N THR A 27 11.70 2.09 6.52
CA THR A 27 10.93 3.11 5.84
C THR A 27 11.92 3.74 4.87
N ASN A 28 11.86 3.28 3.61
CA ASN A 28 12.49 3.98 2.52
C ASN A 28 12.15 5.46 2.65
N SER A 29 13.15 6.27 2.94
CA SER A 29 13.04 7.72 2.89
C SER A 29 12.83 8.10 1.42
N LEU A 30 11.57 8.27 1.05
CA LEU A 30 11.13 8.82 -0.25
C LEU A 30 11.56 10.30 -0.45
N ALA A 31 12.42 10.83 0.42
CA ALA A 31 12.69 12.27 0.49
C ALA A 31 14.07 12.72 -0.03
N GLU A 32 14.99 11.83 -0.40
CA GLU A 32 16.35 12.27 -0.78
C GLU A 32 16.79 12.00 -2.22
N ASN A 33 15.97 11.39 -3.07
CA ASN A 33 16.30 11.22 -4.49
C ASN A 33 15.59 12.25 -5.39
N LYS A 34 15.66 13.54 -5.02
CA LYS A 34 14.97 14.62 -5.75
C LYS A 34 15.78 15.27 -6.89
N GLU A 35 17.01 14.84 -7.18
CA GLU A 35 17.86 15.57 -8.13
C GLU A 35 18.27 14.83 -9.41
N GLU A 36 17.97 13.55 -9.61
CA GLU A 36 18.41 12.86 -10.84
C GLU A 36 17.29 12.28 -11.74
N ALA A 37 16.02 12.38 -11.36
CA ALA A 37 14.89 11.97 -12.22
C ALA A 37 14.39 13.08 -13.16
N SER A 38 15.17 14.12 -13.39
CA SER A 38 14.83 15.27 -14.27
C SER A 38 15.16 15.04 -15.74
N SER A 39 15.07 13.83 -16.28
CA SER A 39 15.22 13.67 -17.72
C SER A 39 14.08 12.87 -18.30
N THR A 40 13.17 13.59 -18.97
CA THR A 40 12.28 13.10 -20.02
C THR A 40 10.92 12.51 -19.62
N GLN A 41 10.24 13.08 -18.61
CA GLN A 41 8.80 12.84 -18.54
C GLN A 41 8.16 13.45 -19.81
N PRO A 42 7.27 12.72 -20.50
CA PRO A 42 6.59 13.27 -21.68
C PRO A 42 5.72 14.45 -21.30
N ASP A 43 5.79 15.51 -22.08
CA ASP A 43 4.82 16.60 -21.96
C ASP A 43 3.53 16.18 -22.67
N PHE A 44 2.49 15.93 -21.90
CA PHE A 44 1.19 15.57 -22.41
C PHE A 44 0.32 16.79 -22.76
N GLY A 45 0.71 17.99 -22.34
CA GLY A 45 -0.04 19.22 -22.57
C GLY A 45 -1.42 19.22 -21.88
N PHE A 46 -1.55 18.58 -20.73
CA PHE A 46 -2.83 18.53 -20.00
C PHE A 46 -3.22 19.91 -19.45
N SER A 47 -4.51 20.26 -19.56
CA SER A 47 -5.09 21.41 -18.85
C SER A 47 -5.71 20.94 -17.54
N VAL A 48 -4.84 20.61 -16.55
CA VAL A 48 -5.24 20.07 -15.25
C VAL A 48 -4.47 20.76 -14.12
N ARG A 49 -5.00 20.73 -12.89
CA ARG A 49 -4.32 21.32 -11.72
C ARG A 49 -3.24 20.42 -11.14
N GLY A 50 -3.38 19.10 -11.32
CA GLY A 50 -2.41 18.12 -10.88
C GLY A 50 -2.68 16.77 -11.54
N ALA A 51 -1.62 16.05 -11.85
CA ALA A 51 -1.69 14.71 -12.44
C ALA A 51 -0.62 13.80 -11.86
N LEU A 52 -0.93 12.50 -11.75
CA LEU A 52 0.01 11.50 -11.26
C LEU A 52 -0.33 10.13 -11.83
N LEU A 53 0.71 9.36 -12.14
CA LEU A 53 0.62 7.94 -12.47
C LEU A 53 1.54 7.15 -11.54
N MET A 54 0.98 6.15 -10.86
CA MET A 54 1.68 5.29 -9.91
C MET A 54 1.48 3.82 -10.28
N GLU A 55 2.50 3.01 -10.10
CA GLU A 55 2.36 1.55 -10.12
C GLU A 55 1.93 1.07 -8.73
N ALA A 56 0.85 0.29 -8.67
CA ALA A 56 0.15 0.01 -7.41
C ALA A 56 0.94 -0.89 -6.46
N ARG A 57 1.64 -1.91 -6.97
CA ARG A 57 2.34 -2.90 -6.14
C ARG A 57 3.59 -2.31 -5.48
N THR A 58 4.39 -1.59 -6.25
CA THR A 58 5.66 -1.01 -5.80
C THR A 58 5.49 0.38 -5.17
N GLY A 59 4.41 1.10 -5.52
CA GLY A 59 4.24 2.51 -5.18
C GLY A 59 5.12 3.45 -6.01
N ALA A 60 5.79 2.93 -7.05
CA ALA A 60 6.66 3.74 -7.89
C ALA A 60 5.85 4.76 -8.70
N VAL A 61 6.27 6.02 -8.64
CA VAL A 61 5.68 7.11 -9.42
C VAL A 61 6.30 7.11 -10.82
N ILE A 62 5.45 6.93 -11.83
CA ILE A 62 5.83 6.89 -13.25
C ILE A 62 5.77 8.27 -13.89
N PHE A 63 4.79 9.07 -13.50
CA PHE A 63 4.57 10.43 -13.96
C PHE A 63 4.02 11.29 -12.84
N ALA A 64 4.47 12.54 -12.75
CA ALA A 64 3.96 13.50 -11.79
C ALA A 64 4.02 14.92 -12.37
N GLU A 65 2.91 15.65 -12.26
CA GLU A 65 2.79 17.05 -12.64
C GLU A 65 1.95 17.76 -11.58
N ASN A 66 2.55 18.74 -10.89
CA ASN A 66 1.91 19.45 -9.77
C ASN A 66 1.27 18.50 -8.74
N GLU A 67 1.88 17.38 -8.48
CA GLU A 67 1.36 16.26 -7.70
C GLU A 67 1.03 16.60 -6.25
N TYR A 68 1.65 17.66 -5.71
CA TYR A 68 1.40 18.18 -4.35
C TYR A 68 0.52 19.42 -4.32
N PHE A 69 -0.03 19.85 -5.47
CA PHE A 69 -0.95 20.98 -5.51
C PHE A 69 -2.25 20.65 -4.78
N ALA A 70 -2.46 21.29 -3.62
CA ALA A 70 -3.65 21.07 -2.79
C ALA A 70 -4.88 21.76 -3.40
N ALA A 71 -5.92 20.99 -3.65
CA ALA A 71 -7.20 21.47 -4.20
C ALA A 71 -8.37 20.64 -3.64
N SER A 72 -9.60 21.14 -3.81
CA SER A 72 -10.80 20.36 -3.48
C SER A 72 -10.82 19.06 -4.31
N PRO A 73 -10.90 17.89 -3.66
CA PRO A 73 -10.95 16.60 -4.37
C PRO A 73 -12.38 16.24 -4.80
N ALA A 74 -13.38 17.02 -4.41
CA ALA A 74 -14.79 16.66 -4.55
C ALA A 74 -15.07 15.22 -4.07
N SER A 75 -15.93 14.46 -4.71
CA SER A 75 -16.27 13.08 -4.32
C SER A 75 -15.13 12.06 -4.40
N VAL A 76 -13.91 12.45 -4.84
CA VAL A 76 -12.72 11.58 -4.68
C VAL A 76 -12.39 11.38 -3.18
N THR A 77 -12.81 12.28 -2.32
CA THR A 77 -12.84 12.12 -0.83
C THR A 77 -13.34 10.76 -0.39
N LYS A 78 -14.33 10.19 -1.10
CA LYS A 78 -14.94 8.90 -0.75
C LYS A 78 -13.97 7.71 -0.85
N ILE A 79 -12.77 7.92 -1.41
CA ILE A 79 -11.68 6.92 -1.33
C ILE A 79 -11.31 6.69 0.14
N MET A 80 -11.10 7.75 0.93
CA MET A 80 -10.83 7.61 2.36
C MET A 80 -12.03 7.06 3.12
N THR A 81 -13.23 7.49 2.76
CA THR A 81 -14.47 6.95 3.37
C THR A 81 -14.59 5.44 3.16
N LEU A 82 -14.40 4.98 1.93
CA LEU A 82 -14.45 3.56 1.59
C LEU A 82 -13.29 2.78 2.23
N LEU A 83 -12.10 3.37 2.33
CA LEU A 83 -10.94 2.75 3.00
C LEU A 83 -11.26 2.43 4.47
N LEU A 84 -11.75 3.40 5.22
CA LEU A 84 -12.10 3.19 6.63
C LEU A 84 -13.27 2.21 6.82
N VAL A 85 -14.22 2.18 5.89
CA VAL A 85 -15.32 1.20 5.89
C VAL A 85 -14.79 -0.21 5.63
N CYS A 86 -13.87 -0.38 4.69
CA CYS A 86 -13.25 -1.68 4.42
C CYS A 86 -12.39 -2.17 5.59
N GLU A 87 -11.60 -1.31 6.19
CA GLU A 87 -10.83 -1.62 7.39
C GLU A 87 -11.76 -2.08 8.54
N ALA A 88 -12.88 -1.37 8.76
CA ALA A 88 -13.87 -1.74 9.78
C ALA A 88 -14.57 -3.09 9.49
N LEU A 89 -14.81 -3.42 8.21
CA LEU A 89 -15.31 -4.73 7.80
C LEU A 89 -14.31 -5.85 8.11
N GLU A 90 -13.04 -5.64 7.81
CA GLU A 90 -11.97 -6.62 8.08
C GLU A 90 -11.71 -6.80 9.57
N GLU A 91 -11.89 -5.75 10.38
CA GLU A 91 -11.88 -5.81 11.84
C GLU A 91 -13.10 -6.54 12.42
N GLY A 92 -14.09 -6.89 11.59
CA GLY A 92 -15.32 -7.57 12.01
C GLY A 92 -16.28 -6.70 12.82
N ARG A 93 -16.23 -5.37 12.68
CA ARG A 93 -17.10 -4.43 13.40
C ARG A 93 -18.54 -4.49 12.89
N PHE A 94 -18.72 -4.87 11.66
CA PHE A 94 -19.99 -5.17 11.01
C PHE A 94 -19.74 -6.09 9.80
N SER A 95 -20.81 -6.65 9.25
CA SER A 95 -20.77 -7.52 8.07
C SER A 95 -21.50 -6.88 6.89
N LEU A 96 -21.25 -7.38 5.68
CA LEU A 96 -21.91 -6.90 4.46
C LEU A 96 -23.44 -7.05 4.49
N SER A 97 -23.96 -8.05 5.21
CA SER A 97 -25.39 -8.33 5.32
C SER A 97 -26.09 -7.52 6.40
N ASP A 98 -25.34 -6.83 7.28
CA ASP A 98 -25.95 -6.05 8.36
C ASP A 98 -26.80 -4.92 7.80
N LYS A 99 -27.92 -4.67 8.47
CA LYS A 99 -28.86 -3.62 8.07
C LYS A 99 -28.55 -2.33 8.80
N VAL A 100 -28.40 -1.26 8.04
CA VAL A 100 -28.17 0.10 8.51
C VAL A 100 -29.48 0.85 8.41
N THR A 101 -29.95 1.41 9.52
CA THR A 101 -31.10 2.33 9.52
C THR A 101 -30.62 3.73 9.16
N ILE A 102 -31.16 4.28 8.10
CA ILE A 102 -30.75 5.59 7.56
C ILE A 102 -31.21 6.71 8.50
N SER A 103 -30.28 7.54 8.90
CA SER A 103 -30.54 8.73 9.73
C SER A 103 -31.18 9.86 8.91
N SER A 104 -31.82 10.81 9.59
CA SER A 104 -32.31 12.05 8.96
C SER A 104 -31.16 12.87 8.34
N HIS A 105 -29.97 12.83 8.94
CA HIS A 105 -28.79 13.51 8.41
C HIS A 105 -28.36 12.87 7.08
N ALA A 106 -28.15 11.56 7.03
CA ALA A 106 -27.79 10.88 5.80
C ALA A 106 -28.84 11.08 4.70
N ALA A 107 -30.14 10.96 5.03
CA ALA A 107 -31.25 11.17 4.07
C ALA A 107 -31.31 12.62 3.55
N SER A 108 -30.82 13.61 4.30
CA SER A 108 -30.83 15.03 3.90
C SER A 108 -29.70 15.42 2.95
N MET A 109 -28.76 14.52 2.66
CA MET A 109 -27.59 14.84 1.85
C MET A 109 -27.96 15.19 0.43
N GLY A 110 -27.38 16.31 -0.07
CA GLY A 110 -27.53 16.78 -1.45
C GLY A 110 -26.47 16.19 -2.40
N GLY A 111 -26.49 16.68 -3.64
CA GLY A 111 -25.57 16.29 -4.70
C GLY A 111 -25.90 14.90 -5.27
N SER A 112 -24.86 14.08 -5.51
CA SER A 112 -25.08 12.70 -5.98
C SER A 112 -25.70 11.85 -4.85
N GLN A 113 -26.83 11.19 -5.11
CA GLN A 113 -27.56 10.43 -4.09
C GLN A 113 -28.36 9.28 -4.74
N VAL A 114 -28.75 8.31 -3.94
CA VAL A 114 -29.66 7.22 -4.30
C VAL A 114 -31.03 7.38 -3.64
N PHE A 115 -31.29 8.57 -3.10
CA PHE A 115 -32.54 8.99 -2.46
C PHE A 115 -32.93 8.06 -1.32
N LEU A 116 -32.00 7.91 -0.35
CA LEU A 116 -32.28 7.20 0.90
C LEU A 116 -33.29 7.97 1.74
N GLU A 117 -34.28 7.27 2.30
CA GLU A 117 -35.30 7.86 3.17
C GLU A 117 -34.93 7.65 4.64
N GLU A 118 -35.29 8.61 5.51
CA GLU A 118 -35.12 8.45 6.95
C GLU A 118 -35.89 7.21 7.45
N GLY A 119 -35.17 6.36 8.21
CA GLY A 119 -35.69 5.09 8.72
C GLY A 119 -35.66 3.92 7.71
N GLU A 120 -35.28 4.17 6.45
CA GLU A 120 -35.03 3.09 5.48
C GLU A 120 -33.92 2.16 6.00
N GLN A 121 -34.02 0.87 5.69
CA GLN A 121 -32.97 -0.10 6.03
C GLN A 121 -32.29 -0.63 4.79
N MET A 122 -30.98 -0.34 4.68
CA MET A 122 -30.13 -0.82 3.60
C MET A 122 -29.05 -1.75 4.15
N SER A 123 -28.61 -2.73 3.38
CA SER A 123 -27.43 -3.51 3.76
C SER A 123 -26.14 -2.71 3.58
N VAL A 124 -25.12 -3.04 4.37
CA VAL A 124 -23.79 -2.45 4.21
C VAL A 124 -23.27 -2.64 2.78
N GLU A 125 -23.50 -3.82 2.18
CA GLU A 125 -23.14 -4.10 0.80
C GLU A 125 -23.79 -3.13 -0.19
N GLU A 126 -25.10 -2.89 -0.06
CA GLU A 126 -25.81 -1.94 -0.94
C GLU A 126 -25.28 -0.52 -0.76
N LEU A 127 -25.03 -0.08 0.48
CA LEU A 127 -24.45 1.26 0.74
C LEU A 127 -23.06 1.42 0.16
N ILE A 128 -22.20 0.39 0.22
CA ILE A 128 -20.87 0.40 -0.43
C ILE A 128 -21.04 0.52 -1.94
N LYS A 129 -21.92 -0.27 -2.57
CA LYS A 129 -22.23 -0.17 -4.00
C LYS A 129 -22.72 1.21 -4.40
N CYS A 130 -23.63 1.80 -3.63
CA CYS A 130 -24.12 3.15 -3.85
C CYS A 130 -22.99 4.19 -3.83
N THR A 131 -22.09 4.06 -2.85
CA THR A 131 -20.97 5.00 -2.66
C THR A 131 -19.93 4.87 -3.75
N VAL A 132 -19.54 3.65 -4.14
CA VAL A 132 -18.45 3.45 -5.11
C VAL A 132 -18.94 3.62 -6.55
N ILE A 133 -20.12 3.09 -6.91
CA ILE A 133 -20.65 3.09 -8.27
C ILE A 133 -21.29 4.44 -8.62
N ALA A 134 -22.31 4.83 -7.84
CA ALA A 134 -23.12 6.03 -8.11
C ALA A 134 -22.55 7.29 -7.42
N SER A 135 -21.54 7.15 -6.58
CA SER A 135 -20.97 8.28 -5.82
C SER A 135 -21.96 8.90 -4.81
N ALA A 136 -22.91 8.12 -4.30
CA ALA A 136 -24.00 8.58 -3.45
C ALA A 136 -23.49 9.17 -2.13
N ASN A 137 -23.90 10.42 -1.83
CA ASN A 137 -23.50 11.13 -0.62
C ASN A 137 -24.28 10.63 0.61
N ASP A 138 -25.58 10.38 0.44
CA ASP A 138 -26.46 9.80 1.45
C ASP A 138 -25.93 8.44 1.94
N ALA A 139 -25.53 7.56 1.03
CA ALA A 139 -24.92 6.28 1.37
C ALA A 139 -23.55 6.43 2.05
N ALA A 140 -22.72 7.38 1.62
CA ALA A 140 -21.41 7.63 2.20
C ALA A 140 -21.54 8.12 3.66
N VAL A 141 -22.48 9.01 3.94
CA VAL A 141 -22.77 9.48 5.30
C VAL A 141 -23.34 8.35 6.17
N ALA A 142 -24.27 7.54 5.65
CA ALA A 142 -24.79 6.39 6.38
C ALA A 142 -23.70 5.39 6.78
N LEU A 143 -22.72 5.13 5.89
CA LEU A 143 -21.55 4.30 6.20
C LEU A 143 -20.62 4.96 7.22
N ALA A 144 -20.43 6.27 7.15
CA ALA A 144 -19.62 7.03 8.11
C ALA A 144 -20.24 6.98 9.52
N GLU A 145 -21.57 7.18 9.62
CA GLU A 145 -22.31 7.06 10.87
C GLU A 145 -22.28 5.64 11.45
N LEU A 146 -22.43 4.61 10.62
CA LEU A 146 -22.26 3.22 11.03
C LEU A 146 -20.86 2.98 11.61
N THR A 147 -19.86 3.50 10.95
CA THR A 147 -18.44 3.24 11.28
C THR A 147 -18.01 3.98 12.57
N ALA A 148 -18.47 5.20 12.79
CA ALA A 148 -17.98 6.05 13.87
C ALA A 148 -19.05 6.60 14.83
N GLY A 149 -20.34 6.26 14.59
CA GLY A 149 -21.48 6.77 15.37
C GLY A 149 -21.97 8.15 14.92
N SER A 150 -21.14 8.93 14.21
CA SER A 150 -21.53 10.21 13.58
C SER A 150 -20.54 10.58 12.47
N GLU A 151 -20.96 11.39 11.50
CA GLU A 151 -20.08 11.90 10.45
C GLU A 151 -18.91 12.72 11.05
N SER A 152 -19.16 13.54 12.08
CA SER A 152 -18.10 14.32 12.72
C SER A 152 -17.02 13.45 13.37
N ALA A 153 -17.41 12.37 14.04
CA ALA A 153 -16.44 11.40 14.60
C ALA A 153 -15.69 10.68 13.46
N PHE A 154 -16.37 10.37 12.37
CA PHE A 154 -15.77 9.74 11.19
C PHE A 154 -14.73 10.63 10.52
N VAL A 155 -15.00 11.94 10.39
CA VAL A 155 -14.02 12.93 9.90
C VAL A 155 -12.76 12.94 10.76
N GLY A 156 -12.91 12.82 12.08
CA GLY A 156 -11.77 12.62 12.98
C GLY A 156 -10.94 11.38 12.64
N MET A 157 -11.61 10.27 12.32
CA MET A 157 -10.93 9.05 11.86
C MET A 157 -10.24 9.24 10.49
N MET A 158 -10.90 9.93 9.54
CA MET A 158 -10.31 10.24 8.22
C MET A 158 -9.00 11.01 8.35
N ASN A 159 -8.98 12.10 9.15
CA ASN A 159 -7.78 12.90 9.36
C ASN A 159 -6.69 12.16 10.14
N LYS A 160 -7.07 11.32 11.10
CA LYS A 160 -6.12 10.42 11.78
C LYS A 160 -5.48 9.45 10.79
N ARG A 161 -6.29 8.78 9.96
CA ARG A 161 -5.78 7.83 8.96
C ARG A 161 -4.92 8.52 7.89
N ALA A 162 -5.28 9.74 7.48
CA ALA A 162 -4.44 10.57 6.61
C ALA A 162 -3.06 10.81 7.21
N SER A 163 -2.99 11.13 8.51
CA SER A 163 -1.72 11.30 9.22
C SER A 163 -0.92 9.99 9.29
N GLU A 164 -1.56 8.86 9.55
CA GLU A 164 -0.92 7.53 9.60
C GLU A 164 -0.34 7.11 8.25
N LEU A 165 -1.02 7.46 7.17
CA LEU A 165 -0.55 7.25 5.79
C LEU A 165 0.50 8.27 5.33
N GLY A 166 0.82 9.27 6.16
CA GLY A 166 1.79 10.32 5.85
C GLY A 166 1.31 11.31 4.78
N LEU A 167 -0.01 11.50 4.63
CA LEU A 167 -0.60 12.44 3.68
C LEU A 167 -0.38 13.87 4.17
N LYS A 168 0.49 14.62 3.51
CA LYS A 168 0.92 15.95 3.98
C LYS A 168 0.08 17.09 3.41
N SER A 169 -0.64 16.83 2.32
CA SER A 169 -1.44 17.82 1.59
C SER A 169 -2.91 17.43 1.57
N THR A 170 -3.41 16.85 2.68
CA THR A 170 -4.80 16.36 2.77
C THR A 170 -5.41 16.73 4.12
N ALA A 171 -6.62 17.28 4.07
CA ALA A 171 -7.48 17.50 5.23
C ALA A 171 -8.94 17.27 4.83
N PHE A 172 -9.70 16.67 5.74
CA PHE A 172 -11.11 16.34 5.55
C PHE A 172 -11.99 17.08 6.55
N GLU A 173 -13.14 17.60 6.08
CA GLU A 173 -14.18 18.24 6.89
C GLU A 173 -15.52 17.49 6.76
N ASN A 174 -15.68 16.59 5.80
CA ASN A 174 -16.85 15.71 5.65
C ASN A 174 -16.46 14.39 4.96
N ALA A 175 -17.40 13.43 4.96
CA ALA A 175 -17.19 12.10 4.38
C ALA A 175 -17.46 12.01 2.86
N THR A 176 -17.95 13.07 2.24
CA THR A 176 -18.51 13.06 0.87
C THR A 176 -17.69 13.82 -0.16
N GLY A 177 -16.98 14.88 0.27
CA GLY A 177 -16.29 15.82 -0.59
C GLY A 177 -17.20 16.92 -1.17
N LEU A 178 -18.40 17.14 -0.59
CA LEU A 178 -19.17 18.35 -0.85
C LEU A 178 -18.41 19.55 -0.32
N ASP A 179 -18.25 20.59 -1.11
CA ASP A 179 -17.41 21.75 -0.80
C ASP A 179 -18.18 23.07 -0.64
N ASP A 180 -19.52 23.01 -0.62
CA ASP A 180 -20.39 24.19 -0.52
C ASP A 180 -20.29 24.89 0.87
N THR A 181 -19.97 24.14 1.93
CA THR A 181 -19.99 24.62 3.32
C THR A 181 -18.66 24.48 4.04
N VAL A 182 -17.61 24.02 3.36
CA VAL A 182 -16.30 23.72 3.93
C VAL A 182 -15.19 24.58 3.31
N THR A 183 -14.18 24.91 4.11
CA THR A 183 -13.07 25.78 3.69
C THR A 183 -11.75 25.05 3.60
N ASP A 184 -11.52 24.10 4.51
CA ASP A 184 -10.24 23.40 4.69
C ASP A 184 -10.33 21.91 4.29
N HIS A 185 -11.15 21.62 3.26
CA HIS A 185 -11.30 20.31 2.68
C HIS A 185 -10.51 20.22 1.37
N TYR A 186 -9.35 19.62 1.42
CA TYR A 186 -8.43 19.53 0.27
C TYR A 186 -7.63 18.23 0.26
N SER A 187 -7.09 17.91 -0.91
CA SER A 187 -6.11 16.84 -1.13
C SER A 187 -5.23 17.19 -2.34
N CYS A 188 -4.28 16.33 -2.65
CA CYS A 188 -3.42 16.45 -3.84
C CYS A 188 -3.34 15.12 -4.61
N ALA A 189 -2.80 15.14 -5.82
CA ALA A 189 -2.75 13.95 -6.66
C ALA A 189 -1.90 12.82 -6.03
N MET A 190 -0.80 13.16 -5.35
CA MET A 190 0.05 12.20 -4.65
C MET A 190 -0.71 11.52 -3.49
N ASP A 191 -1.32 12.31 -2.61
CA ASP A 191 -2.03 11.78 -1.45
C ASP A 191 -3.24 10.93 -1.88
N ILE A 192 -3.96 11.34 -2.95
CA ILE A 192 -5.05 10.55 -3.53
C ILE A 192 -4.52 9.21 -4.08
N ALA A 193 -3.36 9.20 -4.74
CA ALA A 193 -2.77 7.95 -5.23
C ALA A 193 -2.39 7.00 -4.09
N VAL A 194 -1.83 7.52 -3.00
CA VAL A 194 -1.53 6.72 -1.79
C VAL A 194 -2.82 6.14 -1.20
N MET A 195 -3.86 6.96 -0.97
CA MET A 195 -5.16 6.46 -0.49
C MET A 195 -5.77 5.42 -1.44
N SER A 196 -5.66 5.64 -2.74
CA SER A 196 -6.17 4.72 -3.75
C SER A 196 -5.44 3.38 -3.71
N ARG A 197 -4.12 3.40 -3.52
CA ARG A 197 -3.28 2.22 -3.39
C ARG A 197 -3.68 1.38 -2.17
N GLU A 198 -3.92 2.02 -1.04
CA GLU A 198 -4.42 1.33 0.15
C GLU A 198 -5.81 0.73 -0.11
N LEU A 199 -6.74 1.53 -0.65
CA LEU A 199 -8.12 1.09 -0.89
C LEU A 199 -8.22 -0.12 -1.84
N ILE A 200 -7.42 -0.17 -2.90
CA ILE A 200 -7.44 -1.31 -3.85
C ILE A 200 -6.81 -2.58 -3.27
N GLY A 201 -6.15 -2.51 -2.11
CA GLY A 201 -5.75 -3.68 -1.34
C GLY A 201 -6.93 -4.50 -0.78
N HIS A 202 -8.12 -3.89 -0.73
CA HIS A 202 -9.35 -4.55 -0.29
C HIS A 202 -10.15 -5.07 -1.49
N ASP A 203 -10.15 -6.37 -1.71
CA ASP A 203 -10.76 -7.04 -2.89
C ASP A 203 -12.22 -6.63 -3.14
N ILE A 204 -12.97 -6.35 -2.06
CA ILE A 204 -14.37 -5.96 -2.15
C ILE A 204 -14.58 -4.68 -2.96
N ILE A 205 -13.66 -3.75 -2.90
CA ILE A 205 -13.77 -2.48 -3.64
C ILE A 205 -13.63 -2.72 -5.13
N LEU A 206 -12.64 -3.50 -5.55
CA LEU A 206 -12.45 -3.81 -6.96
C LEU A 206 -13.60 -4.62 -7.55
N LYS A 207 -14.24 -5.48 -6.72
CA LYS A 207 -15.46 -6.20 -7.11
C LYS A 207 -16.57 -5.25 -7.55
N TYR A 208 -16.78 -4.13 -6.84
CA TYR A 208 -17.87 -3.21 -7.15
C TYR A 208 -17.44 -2.05 -8.05
N SER A 209 -16.24 -1.49 -7.88
CA SER A 209 -15.77 -0.37 -8.69
C SER A 209 -15.59 -0.72 -10.16
N SER A 210 -15.36 -2.00 -10.48
CA SER A 210 -15.26 -2.51 -11.85
C SER A 210 -16.61 -2.67 -12.56
N LEU A 211 -17.73 -2.59 -11.86
CA LEU A 211 -19.04 -2.73 -12.45
C LEU A 211 -19.47 -1.43 -13.17
N TRP A 212 -19.89 -1.57 -14.42
CA TRP A 212 -20.51 -0.45 -15.13
C TRP A 212 -21.89 -0.10 -14.60
N GLN A 213 -22.68 -1.12 -14.29
CA GLN A 213 -24.03 -1.00 -13.71
C GLN A 213 -24.28 -2.11 -12.71
N ASP A 214 -25.08 -1.81 -11.69
CA ASP A 214 -25.61 -2.78 -10.72
C ASP A 214 -27.00 -2.29 -10.26
N THR A 215 -27.67 -3.06 -9.44
CA THR A 215 -28.97 -2.73 -8.87
C THR A 215 -28.98 -2.85 -7.35
N ILE A 216 -29.86 -2.09 -6.70
CA ILE A 216 -30.17 -2.15 -5.28
C ILE A 216 -31.70 -2.23 -5.09
N ARG A 217 -32.16 -2.38 -3.84
CA ARG A 217 -33.58 -2.45 -3.51
C ARG A 217 -34.30 -3.51 -4.35
N ASP A 218 -33.78 -4.76 -4.30
CA ASP A 218 -34.31 -5.91 -5.04
C ASP A 218 -34.51 -5.67 -6.55
N GLY A 219 -33.57 -4.89 -7.15
CA GLY A 219 -33.58 -4.60 -8.58
C GLY A 219 -34.41 -3.40 -9.00
N SER A 220 -35.06 -2.71 -8.07
CA SER A 220 -35.90 -1.55 -8.38
C SER A 220 -35.15 -0.26 -8.67
N PHE A 221 -33.87 -0.17 -8.28
CA PHE A 221 -33.04 1.01 -8.51
C PHE A 221 -31.72 0.62 -9.18
N THR A 222 -31.40 1.24 -10.31
CA THR A 222 -30.19 0.97 -11.08
C THR A 222 -29.09 1.97 -10.74
N LEU A 223 -27.93 1.46 -10.36
CA LEU A 223 -26.70 2.22 -10.20
C LEU A 223 -25.94 2.24 -11.53
N THR A 224 -25.40 3.39 -11.91
CA THR A 224 -24.51 3.52 -13.08
C THR A 224 -23.20 4.16 -12.65
N ASN A 225 -22.08 3.55 -13.05
CA ASN A 225 -20.77 4.00 -12.64
C ASN A 225 -20.44 5.39 -13.19
N THR A 226 -20.02 6.27 -12.29
CA THR A 226 -19.61 7.63 -12.64
C THR A 226 -18.27 7.65 -13.38
N ASN A 227 -17.43 6.63 -13.23
CA ASN A 227 -16.19 6.45 -13.98
C ASN A 227 -16.46 5.74 -15.32
N ARG A 228 -16.60 6.51 -16.39
CA ARG A 228 -16.84 5.95 -17.74
C ARG A 228 -15.69 5.09 -18.26
N LEU A 229 -14.46 5.23 -17.72
CA LEU A 229 -13.32 4.40 -18.15
C LEU A 229 -13.53 2.93 -17.83
N VAL A 230 -14.31 2.61 -16.80
CA VAL A 230 -14.71 1.21 -16.47
C VAL A 230 -15.38 0.52 -17.66
N ARG A 231 -16.13 1.26 -18.49
CA ARG A 231 -16.80 0.72 -19.68
C ARG A 231 -15.95 0.79 -20.95
N TYR A 232 -15.11 1.85 -21.08
CA TYR A 232 -14.51 2.22 -22.36
C TYR A 232 -12.98 2.14 -22.39
N TYR A 233 -12.35 1.71 -21.28
CA TYR A 233 -10.90 1.50 -21.21
C TYR A 233 -10.59 0.07 -20.78
N GLU A 234 -9.88 -0.66 -21.61
CA GLU A 234 -9.53 -2.06 -21.36
C GLU A 234 -8.68 -2.21 -20.08
N GLY A 235 -9.13 -3.09 -19.20
CA GLY A 235 -8.48 -3.36 -17.91
C GLY A 235 -8.86 -2.38 -16.80
N CYS A 236 -9.66 -1.33 -17.06
CA CYS A 236 -10.09 -0.40 -16.01
C CYS A 236 -11.01 -1.11 -15.02
N ASN A 237 -10.63 -1.10 -13.73
CA ASN A 237 -11.35 -1.75 -12.64
C ASN A 237 -11.76 -0.79 -11.50
N GLY A 238 -11.65 0.52 -11.72
CA GLY A 238 -12.06 1.51 -10.74
C GLY A 238 -11.51 2.90 -11.06
N LEU A 239 -11.47 3.85 -10.14
CA LEU A 239 -11.86 3.72 -8.73
C LEU A 239 -12.97 4.75 -8.40
N LYS A 240 -12.64 6.07 -8.43
CA LYS A 240 -13.56 7.12 -8.00
C LYS A 240 -13.41 8.38 -8.81
N THR A 241 -14.55 9.01 -9.14
CA THR A 241 -14.62 10.34 -9.76
C THR A 241 -15.14 11.37 -8.78
N GLY A 242 -14.82 12.64 -9.03
CA GLY A 242 -15.38 13.79 -8.31
C GLY A 242 -15.54 14.98 -9.23
N SER A 243 -16.53 15.83 -8.96
CA SER A 243 -16.65 17.14 -9.59
C SER A 243 -17.53 18.07 -8.76
N THR A 244 -17.07 19.31 -8.62
CA THR A 244 -17.80 20.48 -8.14
C THR A 244 -17.33 21.67 -8.95
N ASP A 245 -18.00 22.80 -8.85
CA ASP A 245 -17.55 24.04 -9.54
C ASP A 245 -16.17 24.48 -9.05
N LYS A 246 -15.87 24.30 -7.76
CA LYS A 246 -14.57 24.63 -7.14
C LYS A 246 -13.47 23.63 -7.53
N ALA A 247 -13.78 22.33 -7.51
CA ALA A 247 -12.82 21.26 -7.79
C ALA A 247 -12.50 21.11 -9.28
N GLY A 248 -13.40 21.48 -10.18
CA GLY A 248 -13.35 21.01 -11.57
C GLY A 248 -13.64 19.51 -11.65
N TYR A 249 -13.09 18.83 -12.64
CA TYR A 249 -13.30 17.40 -12.82
C TYR A 249 -12.08 16.62 -12.34
N CYS A 250 -12.29 15.74 -11.34
CA CYS A 250 -11.26 14.90 -10.72
C CYS A 250 -11.55 13.41 -10.94
N VAL A 251 -10.51 12.60 -10.96
CA VAL A 251 -10.60 11.15 -10.98
C VAL A 251 -9.35 10.51 -10.33
N SER A 252 -9.56 9.47 -9.55
CA SER A 252 -8.59 8.41 -9.37
C SER A 252 -9.12 7.19 -10.12
N THR A 253 -8.38 6.72 -11.12
CA THR A 253 -8.75 5.54 -11.90
C THR A 253 -7.66 4.49 -11.85
N THR A 254 -8.06 3.22 -11.83
CA THR A 254 -7.14 2.08 -11.78
C THR A 254 -7.40 1.17 -12.95
N ALA A 255 -6.32 0.59 -13.48
CA ALA A 255 -6.41 -0.39 -14.55
C ALA A 255 -5.36 -1.48 -14.37
N VAL A 256 -5.68 -2.70 -14.83
CA VAL A 256 -4.81 -3.88 -14.80
C VAL A 256 -4.57 -4.38 -16.22
N ARG A 257 -3.31 -4.62 -16.58
CA ARG A 257 -2.94 -5.36 -17.79
C ARG A 257 -1.85 -6.37 -17.42
N GLY A 258 -2.14 -7.64 -17.61
CA GLY A 258 -1.28 -8.72 -17.13
C GLY A 258 -1.17 -8.70 -15.61
N ASP A 259 0.04 -8.52 -15.11
CA ASP A 259 0.36 -8.50 -13.69
C ASP A 259 0.68 -7.10 -13.13
N MET A 260 0.54 -6.05 -13.96
CA MET A 260 0.78 -4.68 -13.59
C MET A 260 -0.54 -3.94 -13.39
N GLN A 261 -0.68 -3.28 -12.24
CA GLN A 261 -1.82 -2.40 -11.93
C GLN A 261 -1.34 -0.96 -11.79
N LEU A 262 -1.98 -0.06 -12.52
CA LEU A 262 -1.67 1.37 -12.50
C LEU A 262 -2.80 2.16 -11.85
N ILE A 263 -2.43 3.24 -11.18
CA ILE A 263 -3.31 4.25 -10.58
C ILE A 263 -3.01 5.58 -11.26
N ALA A 264 -3.98 6.12 -11.99
CA ALA A 264 -3.87 7.45 -12.58
C ALA A 264 -4.79 8.42 -11.84
N VAL A 265 -4.22 9.50 -11.32
CA VAL A 265 -4.96 10.56 -10.62
C VAL A 265 -4.91 11.82 -11.47
N ILE A 266 -6.08 12.41 -11.74
CA ILE A 266 -6.24 13.70 -12.40
C ILE A 266 -7.05 14.60 -11.48
N MET A 267 -6.58 15.81 -11.27
CA MET A 267 -7.25 16.83 -10.46
C MET A 267 -7.51 18.08 -11.28
N GLY A 268 -8.71 18.61 -11.17
CA GLY A 268 -9.06 19.94 -11.67
C GLY A 268 -9.03 20.10 -13.19
N ALA A 269 -9.41 19.09 -13.96
CA ALA A 269 -9.63 19.23 -15.38
C ALA A 269 -10.83 20.15 -15.67
N GLU A 270 -10.85 20.82 -16.82
CA GLU A 270 -11.91 21.75 -17.21
C GLU A 270 -13.21 21.05 -17.62
N SER A 271 -13.09 19.80 -18.10
CA SER A 271 -14.24 19.00 -18.52
C SER A 271 -14.07 17.53 -18.14
N ARG A 272 -15.21 16.81 -18.16
CA ARG A 272 -15.23 15.36 -17.97
C ARG A 272 -14.42 14.62 -19.05
N ASP A 273 -14.46 15.12 -20.27
CA ASP A 273 -13.81 14.47 -21.40
C ASP A 273 -12.29 14.67 -21.34
N GLU A 274 -11.82 15.87 -20.98
CA GLU A 274 -10.39 16.13 -20.74
C GLU A 274 -9.84 15.30 -19.58
N ARG A 275 -10.56 15.25 -18.46
CA ARG A 275 -10.21 14.38 -17.32
C ARG A 275 -10.01 12.93 -17.77
N ASN A 276 -10.97 12.39 -18.53
CA ASN A 276 -10.90 11.00 -19.00
C ASN A 276 -9.81 10.81 -20.05
N ALA A 277 -9.57 11.79 -20.93
CA ALA A 277 -8.50 11.74 -21.91
C ALA A 277 -7.12 11.76 -21.25
N ALA A 278 -6.91 12.65 -20.26
CA ALA A 278 -5.67 12.72 -19.50
C ALA A 278 -5.40 11.41 -18.74
N ALA A 279 -6.41 10.88 -18.02
CA ALA A 279 -6.25 9.61 -17.30
C ALA A 279 -5.92 8.44 -18.25
N ARG A 280 -6.56 8.38 -19.43
CA ARG A 280 -6.27 7.37 -20.46
C ARG A 280 -4.84 7.48 -20.97
N ALA A 281 -4.39 8.70 -21.29
CA ALA A 281 -3.05 8.93 -21.81
C ALA A 281 -1.96 8.50 -20.80
N LEU A 282 -2.16 8.80 -19.52
CA LEU A 282 -1.25 8.34 -18.47
C LEU A 282 -1.22 6.81 -18.38
N LEU A 283 -2.38 6.16 -18.34
CA LEU A 283 -2.45 4.69 -18.28
C LEU A 283 -1.80 4.04 -19.50
N ASP A 284 -2.09 4.54 -20.72
CA ASP A 284 -1.50 4.03 -21.96
C ASP A 284 0.02 4.21 -21.97
N TYR A 285 0.53 5.36 -21.51
CA TYR A 285 1.96 5.60 -21.34
C TYR A 285 2.60 4.60 -20.37
N GLY A 286 2.01 4.43 -19.19
CA GLY A 286 2.56 3.51 -18.19
C GLY A 286 2.61 2.07 -18.68
N PHE A 287 1.51 1.58 -19.26
CA PHE A 287 1.48 0.22 -19.83
C PHE A 287 2.36 0.04 -21.06
N ALA A 288 2.58 1.06 -21.87
CA ALA A 288 3.47 0.96 -23.02
C ALA A 288 4.94 0.97 -22.64
N SER A 289 5.31 1.81 -21.66
CA SER A 289 6.72 2.10 -21.36
C SER A 289 7.32 1.22 -20.27
N TYR A 290 6.51 0.72 -19.33
CA TYR A 290 7.00 0.04 -18.13
C TYR A 290 6.50 -1.40 -18.00
N GLY A 291 7.17 -2.18 -17.15
CA GLY A 291 6.78 -3.51 -16.73
C GLY A 291 7.35 -3.84 -15.35
N LEU A 292 6.80 -4.86 -14.71
CA LEU A 292 7.31 -5.35 -13.43
C LEU A 292 8.39 -6.40 -13.67
N TYR A 293 9.59 -6.15 -13.15
CA TYR A 293 10.57 -7.20 -12.93
C TYR A 293 10.22 -7.92 -11.63
N LYS A 294 10.16 -9.25 -11.71
CA LYS A 294 9.84 -10.12 -10.57
C LYS A 294 10.90 -11.19 -10.42
N ALA A 295 11.41 -11.33 -9.23
CA ALA A 295 12.19 -12.48 -8.81
C ALA A 295 11.38 -13.22 -7.74
N GLU A 296 11.03 -14.46 -8.02
CA GLU A 296 10.36 -15.33 -7.07
C GLU A 296 11.38 -15.87 -6.05
N GLU A 297 10.89 -16.36 -4.92
CA GLU A 297 11.72 -17.09 -3.98
C GLU A 297 12.42 -18.27 -4.70
N SER A 298 13.73 -18.37 -4.58
CA SER A 298 14.51 -19.42 -5.22
C SER A 298 15.64 -19.92 -4.34
N PHE A 299 15.95 -21.23 -4.50
CA PHE A 299 17.19 -21.81 -3.96
C PHE A 299 18.38 -21.18 -4.67
N VAL A 300 19.38 -20.77 -3.89
CA VAL A 300 20.61 -20.15 -4.40
C VAL A 300 21.75 -21.17 -4.36
N GLU A 301 22.17 -21.54 -3.16
CA GLU A 301 23.21 -22.55 -2.96
C GLU A 301 23.22 -23.13 -1.54
N ASN A 302 24.01 -24.18 -1.32
CA ASN A 302 24.30 -24.70 0.02
C ASN A 302 25.57 -24.07 0.55
N ILE A 303 25.51 -23.39 1.69
CA ILE A 303 26.65 -22.75 2.32
C ILE A 303 27.16 -23.58 3.50
N PRO A 304 28.49 -23.81 3.59
CA PRO A 304 29.10 -24.51 4.71
C PRO A 304 28.79 -23.83 6.05
N VAL A 305 28.54 -24.63 7.09
CA VAL A 305 28.27 -24.13 8.45
C VAL A 305 29.41 -24.43 9.38
N VAL A 306 29.93 -23.43 10.07
CA VAL A 306 31.01 -23.55 11.05
C VAL A 306 30.44 -23.64 12.46
N GLY A 307 30.83 -24.71 13.21
CA GLY A 307 30.44 -24.87 14.60
C GLY A 307 29.00 -25.34 14.81
N GLY A 308 28.35 -25.86 13.79
CA GLY A 308 26.95 -26.28 13.82
C GLY A 308 26.71 -27.77 13.87
N THR A 309 25.46 -28.13 14.18
CA THR A 309 24.98 -29.51 14.10
C THR A 309 24.77 -29.98 12.66
N CYS A 310 24.65 -29.09 11.71
CA CYS A 310 24.64 -29.34 10.27
C CYS A 310 25.99 -28.96 9.63
N TYR A 311 26.33 -29.52 8.49
CA TYR A 311 27.56 -29.21 7.74
C TYR A 311 27.38 -28.09 6.75
N GLN A 312 26.19 -27.96 6.20
CA GLN A 312 25.78 -26.93 5.26
C GLN A 312 24.29 -26.65 5.41
N LEU A 313 23.87 -25.46 5.02
CA LEU A 313 22.47 -25.07 4.97
C LEU A 313 22.11 -24.55 3.58
N PRO A 314 20.93 -24.90 3.05
CA PRO A 314 20.40 -24.31 1.84
C PRO A 314 19.99 -22.85 2.10
N VAL A 315 20.44 -21.96 1.24
CA VAL A 315 20.13 -20.55 1.27
C VAL A 315 19.16 -20.23 0.13
N TYR A 316 18.16 -19.40 0.45
CA TYR A 316 17.10 -19.00 -0.46
C TYR A 316 17.05 -17.48 -0.58
N SER A 317 16.77 -16.97 -1.78
CA SER A 317 16.44 -15.57 -1.99
C SER A 317 14.98 -15.32 -1.63
N THR A 318 14.69 -14.18 -0.98
CA THR A 318 13.31 -13.73 -0.80
C THR A 318 12.78 -13.08 -2.09
N PRO A 319 11.44 -13.03 -2.30
CA PRO A 319 10.86 -12.41 -3.48
C PRO A 319 11.23 -10.94 -3.61
N PHE A 320 11.39 -10.48 -4.84
CA PHE A 320 11.65 -9.07 -5.17
C PHE A 320 10.80 -8.62 -6.34
N VAL A 321 10.27 -7.40 -6.26
CA VAL A 321 9.50 -6.79 -7.34
C VAL A 321 9.90 -5.33 -7.47
N THR A 322 10.13 -4.88 -8.70
CA THR A 322 10.40 -3.48 -9.00
C THR A 322 9.86 -3.10 -10.38
N LEU A 323 9.59 -1.81 -10.55
CA LEU A 323 9.18 -1.24 -11.83
C LEU A 323 10.42 -0.97 -12.67
N VAL A 324 10.38 -1.36 -13.95
CA VAL A 324 11.49 -1.20 -14.89
C VAL A 324 10.94 -0.77 -16.25
N ASP A 325 11.69 0.02 -17.00
CA ASP A 325 11.39 0.24 -18.43
C ASP A 325 11.30 -1.10 -19.16
N ARG A 326 10.32 -1.26 -20.05
CA ARG A 326 10.13 -2.53 -20.78
C ARG A 326 11.39 -3.03 -21.47
N GLY A 327 12.20 -2.14 -22.04
CA GLY A 327 13.46 -2.48 -22.67
C GLY A 327 14.54 -2.96 -21.69
N GLY A 328 14.39 -2.64 -20.40
CA GLY A 328 15.31 -3.03 -19.33
C GLY A 328 15.05 -4.40 -18.73
N LEU A 329 13.80 -4.92 -18.83
CA LEU A 329 13.37 -6.14 -18.13
C LEU A 329 14.30 -7.35 -18.34
N SER A 330 14.78 -7.56 -19.56
CA SER A 330 15.68 -8.68 -19.89
C SER A 330 17.15 -8.42 -19.56
N ARG A 331 17.49 -7.22 -19.11
CA ARG A 331 18.87 -6.79 -18.80
C ARG A 331 19.13 -6.67 -17.29
N VAL A 332 18.11 -6.95 -16.46
CA VAL A 332 18.28 -6.96 -15.01
C VAL A 332 19.18 -8.11 -14.63
N GLU A 333 20.29 -7.80 -13.99
CA GLU A 333 21.28 -8.75 -13.48
C GLU A 333 21.11 -8.93 -11.97
N GLN A 334 21.39 -10.13 -11.48
CA GLN A 334 21.37 -10.47 -10.06
C GLN A 334 22.83 -10.60 -9.57
N VAL A 335 23.19 -9.84 -8.57
CA VAL A 335 24.51 -9.88 -7.94
C VAL A 335 24.34 -10.36 -6.49
N TYR A 336 24.94 -11.49 -6.20
CA TYR A 336 24.82 -12.16 -4.90
C TYR A 336 25.95 -11.72 -3.97
N ASP A 337 25.54 -11.23 -2.78
CA ASP A 337 26.44 -10.95 -1.65
C ASP A 337 26.21 -12.03 -0.59
N ILE A 338 27.05 -13.07 -0.66
CA ILE A 338 26.89 -14.32 0.08
C ILE A 338 28.20 -14.61 0.83
N PRO A 339 28.16 -14.97 2.14
CA PRO A 339 29.35 -15.34 2.89
C PRO A 339 29.85 -16.74 2.48
N GLU A 340 31.16 -16.97 2.49
CA GLU A 340 31.77 -18.28 2.21
C GLU A 340 31.37 -19.35 3.24
N SER A 341 31.00 -18.97 4.45
CA SER A 341 30.53 -19.87 5.51
C SER A 341 29.61 -19.18 6.49
N LEU A 342 28.72 -19.94 7.10
CA LEU A 342 27.78 -19.48 8.13
C LEU A 342 28.26 -19.86 9.51
N SER A 343 28.10 -18.96 10.49
CA SER A 343 28.43 -19.18 11.89
C SER A 343 27.17 -19.51 12.71
N THR A 344 27.26 -20.45 13.64
CA THR A 344 26.14 -20.86 14.48
C THR A 344 26.10 -20.15 15.83
N PRO A 345 24.92 -20.07 16.51
CA PRO A 345 23.63 -20.66 16.11
C PRO A 345 22.93 -19.87 15.02
N LEU A 346 22.12 -20.55 14.20
CA LEU A 346 21.28 -19.96 13.16
C LEU A 346 19.82 -20.36 13.40
N ALA A 347 18.93 -19.40 13.30
CA ALA A 347 17.49 -19.62 13.37
C ALA A 347 16.87 -19.76 11.97
N ALA A 348 15.75 -20.49 11.88
CA ALA A 348 14.99 -20.52 10.64
C ALA A 348 14.46 -19.11 10.31
N GLY A 349 14.60 -18.66 9.05
CA GLY A 349 14.28 -17.32 8.59
C GLY A 349 15.39 -16.28 8.79
N GLU A 350 16.54 -16.68 9.36
CA GLU A 350 17.65 -15.75 9.59
C GLU A 350 18.29 -15.30 8.28
N ARG A 351 18.53 -13.99 8.18
CA ARG A 351 19.20 -13.37 7.05
C ARG A 351 20.70 -13.68 7.08
N VAL A 352 21.23 -14.19 5.96
CA VAL A 352 22.63 -14.58 5.83
C VAL A 352 23.37 -13.85 4.70
N GLY A 353 22.67 -13.04 3.93
CA GLY A 353 23.23 -12.28 2.82
C GLY A 353 22.16 -11.48 2.10
N GLN A 354 22.44 -11.05 0.88
CA GLN A 354 21.51 -10.32 0.03
C GLN A 354 21.75 -10.58 -1.45
N VAL A 355 20.71 -10.36 -2.26
CA VAL A 355 20.78 -10.29 -3.72
C VAL A 355 20.53 -8.85 -4.13
N LYS A 356 21.42 -8.26 -4.90
CA LYS A 356 21.23 -6.94 -5.51
C LYS A 356 20.75 -7.13 -6.94
N TYR A 357 19.75 -6.37 -7.33
CA TYR A 357 19.21 -6.33 -8.69
C TYR A 357 19.75 -5.10 -9.39
N MET A 358 20.48 -5.30 -10.48
CA MET A 358 21.20 -4.23 -11.19
C MET A 358 20.64 -4.08 -12.60
N LEU A 359 20.51 -2.84 -13.08
CA LEU A 359 20.20 -2.53 -14.47
C LEU A 359 21.23 -1.53 -15.00
N ASP A 360 21.99 -1.92 -16.02
CA ASP A 360 23.01 -1.07 -16.64
C ASP A 360 24.01 -0.44 -15.62
N GLY A 361 24.31 -1.19 -14.54
CA GLY A 361 25.22 -0.76 -13.47
C GLY A 361 24.56 0.05 -12.35
N GLN A 362 23.27 0.35 -12.43
CA GLN A 362 22.50 0.99 -11.35
C GLN A 362 21.76 -0.05 -10.51
N GLU A 363 21.78 0.11 -9.19
CA GLU A 363 21.04 -0.76 -8.27
C GLU A 363 19.56 -0.38 -8.26
N LEU A 364 18.70 -1.34 -8.65
CA LEU A 364 17.24 -1.20 -8.60
C LEU A 364 16.68 -1.50 -7.20
N GLY A 365 17.41 -2.25 -6.40
CA GLY A 365 17.06 -2.67 -5.06
C GLY A 365 17.69 -4.00 -4.68
N CYS A 366 17.33 -4.53 -3.52
CA CYS A 366 17.85 -5.80 -3.04
C CYS A 366 16.75 -6.64 -2.36
N SER A 367 17.00 -7.96 -2.30
CA SER A 367 16.24 -8.89 -1.47
C SER A 367 17.18 -9.66 -0.54
N GLU A 368 16.62 -10.22 0.52
CA GLU A 368 17.41 -10.95 1.51
C GLU A 368 17.71 -12.38 1.05
N LEU A 369 18.85 -12.89 1.49
CA LEU A 369 19.18 -14.31 1.48
C LEU A 369 18.95 -14.88 2.87
N ILE A 370 18.12 -15.90 2.97
CA ILE A 370 17.71 -16.50 4.25
C ILE A 370 17.98 -18.00 4.29
N VAL A 371 18.17 -18.53 5.48
CA VAL A 371 18.12 -19.97 5.76
C VAL A 371 16.71 -20.34 6.22
N LYS A 372 16.17 -21.48 5.76
CA LYS A 372 14.83 -21.94 6.17
C LYS A 372 14.85 -22.93 7.32
N GLU A 373 16.03 -23.46 7.63
CA GLU A 373 16.24 -24.46 8.67
C GLU A 373 17.13 -23.87 9.76
N GLU A 374 16.86 -24.25 11.01
CA GLU A 374 17.73 -23.90 12.14
C GLU A 374 18.99 -24.76 12.16
N CYS A 375 20.10 -24.22 12.61
CA CYS A 375 21.32 -24.97 12.87
C CYS A 375 21.90 -24.58 14.25
N PRO A 376 21.58 -25.35 15.30
CA PRO A 376 22.13 -25.11 16.62
C PRO A 376 23.64 -25.29 16.66
N ARG A 377 24.27 -24.66 17.65
CA ARG A 377 25.69 -24.81 17.89
C ARG A 377 26.00 -26.29 18.32
N ILE A 378 27.02 -26.87 17.71
CA ILE A 378 27.45 -28.23 18.08
C ILE A 378 28.06 -28.23 19.48
N THR A 379 27.69 -29.23 20.32
CA THR A 379 28.24 -29.42 21.64
C THR A 379 29.55 -30.22 21.63
N LEU A 380 30.37 -30.07 22.66
CA LEU A 380 31.61 -30.85 22.79
C LEU A 380 31.38 -32.37 22.69
N LEU A 381 30.28 -32.86 23.28
CA LEU A 381 29.91 -34.27 23.21
C LEU A 381 29.60 -34.71 21.76
N GLN A 382 28.88 -33.89 21.03
CA GLN A 382 28.57 -34.19 19.63
C GLN A 382 29.83 -34.14 18.73
N ILE A 383 30.77 -33.22 19.02
CA ILE A 383 32.09 -33.18 18.34
C ILE A 383 32.84 -34.50 18.60
N PHE A 384 32.89 -34.92 19.86
CA PHE A 384 33.57 -36.17 20.25
C PHE A 384 32.92 -37.40 19.55
N LEU A 385 31.60 -37.50 19.57
CA LEU A 385 30.88 -38.59 18.91
C LEU A 385 31.11 -38.59 17.39
N ARG A 386 31.15 -37.43 16.73
CA ARG A 386 31.49 -37.31 15.30
C ARG A 386 32.90 -37.77 15.01
N ALA A 387 33.88 -37.41 15.87
CA ALA A 387 35.27 -37.86 15.71
C ALA A 387 35.39 -39.37 15.86
N LEU A 388 34.70 -39.99 16.84
CA LEU A 388 34.65 -41.44 16.99
C LEU A 388 34.04 -42.15 15.80
N SER A 389 32.93 -41.64 15.26
CA SER A 389 32.28 -42.23 14.08
C SER A 389 33.18 -42.20 12.83
N LEU A 390 33.96 -41.15 12.65
CA LEU A 390 34.97 -41.06 11.60
C LEU A 390 36.05 -42.13 11.74
N ILE A 391 36.52 -42.35 12.99
CA ILE A 391 37.61 -43.33 13.27
C ILE A 391 37.11 -44.79 13.07
N PHE A 392 35.90 -45.10 13.54
CA PHE A 392 35.43 -46.50 13.60
C PHE A 392 34.57 -46.92 12.39
N CYS A 393 33.86 -45.98 11.76
CA CYS A 393 32.93 -46.31 10.67
C CYS A 393 33.34 -45.76 9.30
N GLY A 394 34.37 -44.89 9.25
CA GLY A 394 34.77 -44.23 7.99
C GLY A 394 33.70 -43.39 7.36
N LYS A 395 32.61 -43.07 8.10
CA LYS A 395 31.49 -42.23 7.68
C LYS A 395 31.26 -41.10 8.70
N ILE A 396 30.99 -39.96 8.22
CA ILE A 396 30.50 -38.82 9.02
C ILE A 396 29.00 -39.05 9.25
N LEU A 397 28.59 -39.23 10.51
CA LEU A 397 27.18 -39.27 10.92
C LEU A 397 26.62 -37.86 11.05
#